data_15753b30261074893a2bad3972543646
#
_entry.id   15753b30261074893a2bad3972543646
#
_cell.length_a   1.000
_cell.length_b   1.000
_cell.length_c   1.000
_cell.angle_alpha   90.00
_cell.angle_beta   90.00
_cell.angle_gamma   90.00
#
_symmetry.space_group_name_H-M   'P 1'
#
loop_
_entity.id
_entity.type
_entity.pdbx_description
1 polymer ?
#
loop_
_entity_poly.entity_id
_entity_poly.type
_entity_poly.pdbx_seq_one_letter_code
_entity_poly.pdbx_strand_id
1 'polypeptide(L)'
;NLDATFALLNKKGELKKTTVKKDIRFSSFFSLKETDKHNYIFASPAVGYNFYDKLMLGVLLHNYTLPLNKFQFVVAPMYGTKSKQFNGLGRISYSLFPGNNGDKFELALAGATFTGDNFTDSTNTTNAQRFSKIVPSLKYVFANKNPRSSIAKFIQWKTFLISEQGLRFTRDTVNQIDIITYPTVSRYVNQLQFVIENNRVLYPYKGALQVEQGEGFARLAFTGNYFFNYAKTGGMNVRVFAGKFFYLGDKTFIRQFETDRYHLNMTGPKGDEDYTYSNYFVGRNEFEGFSTQQIMIRDGGFKVRTDLLSDKIGKTDDWLAAANFTTSIPNSINPLAILPFKLPIKAFFDIGTYADAWKKNSATGRFIYDAGLQLSLFNNVVNIYVPILYSKVYKDYFKSTIPEKRFLKNIAFSIDLQNINLKRLVPQIPF
;
A
#
# COMPACT_ATOMS: atom_id res chain seq x y z
N ASN A 1 -22.15 -19.14 -23.42
CA ASN A 1 -23.50 -19.60 -23.74
C ASN A 1 -24.19 -18.69 -24.76
N LEU A 2 -23.63 -18.63 -26.00
CA LEU A 2 -24.21 -17.91 -27.13
C LEU A 2 -25.63 -18.42 -27.44
N ASP A 3 -25.83 -19.73 -27.34
CA ASP A 3 -27.13 -20.36 -27.64
C ASP A 3 -28.25 -19.93 -26.69
N ALA A 4 -27.95 -19.73 -25.40
CA ALA A 4 -28.92 -19.20 -24.46
C ALA A 4 -29.28 -17.72 -24.72
N THR A 5 -28.34 -16.96 -25.30
CA THR A 5 -28.56 -15.56 -25.66
C THR A 5 -29.45 -15.45 -26.91
N PHE A 6 -29.27 -16.35 -27.89
CA PHE A 6 -30.11 -16.42 -29.10
C PHE A 6 -31.53 -16.90 -28.79
N ALA A 7 -31.72 -17.80 -27.83
CA ALA A 7 -33.04 -18.28 -27.42
C ALA A 7 -33.90 -17.19 -26.70
N LEU A 8 -33.29 -16.06 -26.35
CA LEU A 8 -33.99 -14.92 -25.71
C LEU A 8 -34.43 -13.83 -26.71
N LEU A 9 -34.17 -14.00 -27.99
CA LEU A 9 -34.68 -13.12 -29.04
C LEU A 9 -36.20 -13.30 -29.18
N ASN A 10 -36.95 -12.22 -29.00
CA ASN A 10 -38.39 -12.25 -29.27
C ASN A 10 -38.68 -12.23 -30.79
N LYS A 11 -39.98 -12.41 -31.17
CA LYS A 11 -40.39 -12.36 -32.59
C LYS A 11 -40.05 -11.06 -33.33
N LYS A 12 -39.64 -10.00 -32.62
CA LYS A 12 -39.18 -8.70 -33.19
C LYS A 12 -37.67 -8.56 -33.23
N GLY A 13 -36.90 -9.59 -32.84
CA GLY A 13 -35.45 -9.53 -32.80
C GLY A 13 -34.86 -8.77 -31.59
N GLU A 14 -35.68 -8.41 -30.61
CA GLU A 14 -35.20 -7.74 -29.39
C GLU A 14 -34.79 -8.75 -28.31
N LEU A 15 -33.64 -8.51 -27.67
CA LEU A 15 -33.22 -9.30 -26.52
C LEU A 15 -34.12 -9.01 -25.30
N LYS A 16 -34.95 -9.96 -24.92
CA LYS A 16 -35.76 -9.86 -23.73
C LYS A 16 -34.85 -10.02 -22.52
N LYS A 17 -34.60 -8.95 -21.75
CA LYS A 17 -33.95 -9.00 -20.46
C LYS A 17 -34.88 -9.74 -19.48
N THR A 18 -34.79 -11.05 -19.42
CA THR A 18 -35.37 -11.81 -18.32
C THR A 18 -34.41 -11.67 -17.13
N THR A 19 -34.83 -10.88 -16.13
CA THR A 19 -34.16 -10.89 -14.83
C THR A 19 -34.50 -12.19 -14.13
N VAL A 20 -33.67 -13.21 -14.35
CA VAL A 20 -33.79 -14.45 -13.56
C VAL A 20 -33.39 -14.09 -12.13
N LYS A 21 -34.30 -14.27 -11.18
CA LYS A 21 -34.02 -14.11 -9.76
C LYS A 21 -33.06 -15.26 -9.37
N LYS A 22 -31.80 -14.91 -9.07
CA LYS A 22 -30.78 -15.88 -8.68
C LYS A 22 -30.87 -16.18 -7.19
N ASP A 23 -30.83 -17.44 -6.82
CA ASP A 23 -30.74 -17.87 -5.44
C ASP A 23 -29.35 -17.61 -4.86
N ILE A 24 -29.27 -17.41 -3.55
CA ILE A 24 -28.01 -17.23 -2.83
C ILE A 24 -27.53 -18.61 -2.34
N ARG A 25 -26.28 -18.94 -2.68
CA ARG A 25 -25.60 -20.16 -2.20
C ARG A 25 -24.32 -19.81 -1.45
N PHE A 26 -24.07 -20.48 -0.36
CA PHE A 26 -22.84 -20.42 0.39
C PHE A 26 -21.87 -21.51 -0.08
N SER A 27 -20.59 -21.16 -0.24
CA SER A 27 -19.53 -22.10 -0.61
C SER A 27 -18.23 -21.74 0.14
N SER A 28 -17.47 -22.76 0.51
CA SER A 28 -16.14 -22.59 1.14
C SER A 28 -15.01 -22.40 0.13
N PHE A 29 -15.22 -22.79 -1.11
CA PHE A 29 -14.25 -22.69 -2.19
C PHE A 29 -14.90 -22.09 -3.42
N PHE A 30 -14.06 -21.53 -4.33
CA PHE A 30 -14.52 -21.04 -5.62
C PHE A 30 -15.29 -22.13 -6.36
N SER A 31 -16.58 -21.97 -6.44
CA SER A 31 -17.44 -22.78 -7.30
C SER A 31 -17.92 -21.89 -8.44
N LEU A 32 -17.55 -22.23 -9.66
CA LEU A 32 -17.98 -21.51 -10.86
C LEU A 32 -19.16 -22.23 -11.56
N LYS A 33 -19.74 -23.24 -10.90
CA LYS A 33 -20.87 -23.98 -11.44
C LYS A 33 -22.14 -23.13 -11.38
N GLU A 34 -22.90 -23.11 -12.45
CA GLU A 34 -24.23 -22.49 -12.53
C GLU A 34 -24.30 -21.04 -12.01
N THR A 35 -23.28 -20.22 -12.31
CA THR A 35 -23.24 -18.79 -11.94
C THR A 35 -24.31 -17.95 -12.65
N ASP A 36 -24.95 -18.51 -13.67
CA ASP A 36 -26.13 -17.99 -14.33
C ASP A 36 -27.41 -18.11 -13.47
N LYS A 37 -27.50 -19.15 -12.62
CA LYS A 37 -28.67 -19.43 -11.76
C LYS A 37 -28.47 -18.98 -10.31
N HIS A 38 -27.24 -18.93 -9.81
CA HIS A 38 -26.95 -18.69 -8.41
C HIS A 38 -25.98 -17.52 -8.18
N ASN A 39 -26.22 -16.77 -7.10
CA ASN A 39 -25.28 -15.82 -6.52
C ASN A 39 -24.52 -16.52 -5.39
N TYR A 40 -23.19 -16.55 -5.47
CA TYR A 40 -22.37 -17.21 -4.46
C TYR A 40 -21.86 -16.22 -3.42
N ILE A 41 -21.89 -16.65 -2.16
CA ILE A 41 -21.14 -16.05 -1.06
C ILE A 41 -20.09 -17.06 -0.65
N PHE A 42 -18.84 -16.71 -0.80
CA PHE A 42 -17.71 -17.55 -0.43
C PHE A 42 -17.24 -17.20 0.98
N ALA A 43 -17.01 -18.23 1.79
CA ALA A 43 -16.45 -18.11 3.13
C ALA A 43 -15.16 -18.90 3.21
N SER A 44 -14.07 -18.24 3.58
CA SER A 44 -12.77 -18.88 3.80
C SER A 44 -12.13 -18.36 5.09
N PRO A 45 -11.21 -19.11 5.71
CA PRO A 45 -10.46 -18.61 6.86
C PRO A 45 -9.72 -17.31 6.51
N ALA A 46 -9.76 -16.32 7.40
CA ALA A 46 -8.94 -15.11 7.33
C ALA A 46 -7.90 -15.17 8.44
N VAL A 47 -6.67 -14.84 8.08
CA VAL A 47 -5.54 -14.75 9.01
C VAL A 47 -4.84 -13.43 8.77
N GLY A 48 -4.60 -12.71 9.84
CA GLY A 48 -3.85 -11.47 9.83
C GLY A 48 -2.81 -11.45 10.95
N TYR A 49 -1.86 -10.54 10.85
CA TYR A 49 -0.87 -10.31 11.88
C TYR A 49 -0.45 -8.85 11.91
N ASN A 50 -0.39 -8.25 13.08
CA ASN A 50 0.36 -7.04 13.36
C ASN A 50 1.03 -7.13 14.75
N PHE A 51 1.91 -6.20 15.05
CA PHE A 51 2.68 -6.22 16.29
C PHE A 51 1.80 -6.13 17.55
N TYR A 52 0.72 -5.36 17.49
CA TYR A 52 -0.13 -5.06 18.65
C TYR A 52 -1.24 -6.10 18.85
N ASP A 53 -1.90 -6.50 17.79
CA ASP A 53 -2.99 -7.51 17.83
C ASP A 53 -2.44 -8.94 17.83
N LYS A 54 -1.15 -9.14 17.44
CA LYS A 54 -0.52 -10.43 17.15
C LYS A 54 -1.30 -11.20 16.09
N LEU A 55 -1.49 -12.48 16.27
CA LEU A 55 -2.27 -13.29 15.34
C LEU A 55 -3.74 -12.85 15.41
N MET A 56 -4.33 -12.59 14.25
CA MET A 56 -5.74 -12.30 14.10
C MET A 56 -6.38 -13.43 13.31
N LEU A 57 -7.43 -14.02 13.83
CA LEU A 57 -8.18 -15.11 13.21
C LEU A 57 -9.60 -14.65 12.92
N GLY A 58 -10.11 -15.06 11.77
CA GLY A 58 -11.44 -14.66 11.36
C GLY A 58 -11.93 -15.36 10.11
N VAL A 59 -12.88 -14.73 9.44
CA VAL A 59 -13.51 -15.26 8.23
C VAL A 59 -13.47 -14.20 7.14
N LEU A 60 -13.04 -14.59 5.95
CA LEU A 60 -13.14 -13.79 4.74
C LEU A 60 -14.42 -14.17 4.00
N LEU A 61 -15.33 -13.21 3.85
CA LEU A 61 -16.56 -13.35 3.09
C LEU A 61 -16.47 -12.49 1.82
N HIS A 62 -16.82 -13.06 0.67
CA HIS A 62 -16.86 -12.31 -0.58
C HIS A 62 -17.82 -12.92 -1.60
N ASN A 63 -18.19 -12.16 -2.61
CA ASN A 63 -19.05 -12.62 -3.71
C ASN A 63 -18.37 -12.51 -5.09
N TYR A 64 -17.04 -12.55 -5.15
CA TYR A 64 -16.33 -12.50 -6.43
C TYR A 64 -16.56 -13.79 -7.23
N THR A 65 -17.10 -13.66 -8.44
CA THR A 65 -17.38 -14.74 -9.38
C THR A 65 -16.81 -14.41 -10.76
N LEU A 66 -16.82 -15.38 -11.65
CA LEU A 66 -16.60 -15.17 -13.09
C LEU A 66 -17.86 -15.58 -13.85
N PRO A 67 -18.49 -14.69 -14.64
CA PRO A 67 -18.17 -13.27 -14.83
C PRO A 67 -18.37 -12.44 -13.56
N LEU A 68 -17.70 -11.27 -13.49
CA LEU A 68 -17.76 -10.39 -12.33
C LEU A 68 -19.17 -9.82 -12.14
N ASN A 69 -19.69 -9.87 -10.92
CA ASN A 69 -20.94 -9.23 -10.55
C ASN A 69 -20.79 -7.69 -10.55
N LYS A 70 -21.86 -6.98 -10.91
CA LYS A 70 -21.91 -5.51 -10.80
C LYS A 70 -21.75 -5.05 -9.35
N PHE A 71 -22.43 -5.72 -8.43
CA PHE A 71 -22.28 -5.54 -6.99
C PHE A 71 -21.25 -6.55 -6.47
N GLN A 72 -20.21 -6.04 -5.81
CA GLN A 72 -19.14 -6.83 -5.22
C GLN A 72 -18.91 -6.42 -3.79
N PHE A 73 -18.66 -7.40 -2.94
CA PHE A 73 -18.23 -7.14 -1.58
C PHE A 73 -17.12 -8.10 -1.16
N VAL A 74 -16.32 -7.66 -0.23
CA VAL A 74 -15.36 -8.45 0.54
C VAL A 74 -15.33 -7.89 1.96
N VAL A 75 -15.44 -8.75 2.96
CA VAL A 75 -15.31 -8.39 4.37
C VAL A 75 -14.52 -9.47 5.10
N ALA A 76 -13.63 -9.04 5.97
CA ALA A 76 -12.78 -9.93 6.76
C ALA A 76 -12.79 -9.48 8.23
N PRO A 77 -13.86 -9.83 8.99
CA PRO A 77 -13.84 -9.67 10.44
C PRO A 77 -12.83 -10.66 11.06
N MET A 78 -12.02 -10.16 11.98
CA MET A 78 -10.96 -10.92 12.65
C MET A 78 -10.91 -10.55 14.13
N TYR A 79 -10.46 -11.48 14.96
CA TYR A 79 -10.25 -11.27 16.39
C TYR A 79 -8.76 -11.34 16.71
N GLY A 80 -8.23 -10.29 17.33
CA GLY A 80 -6.82 -10.18 17.73
C GLY A 80 -6.54 -10.95 19.02
N THR A 81 -5.57 -11.86 18.98
CA THR A 81 -5.28 -12.75 20.11
C THR A 81 -4.66 -12.01 21.31
N LYS A 82 -3.86 -10.96 21.09
CA LYS A 82 -3.25 -10.18 22.18
C LYS A 82 -4.13 -9.02 22.60
N SER A 83 -4.64 -8.22 21.66
CA SER A 83 -5.48 -7.06 21.99
C SER A 83 -6.86 -7.44 22.50
N LYS A 84 -7.32 -8.67 22.24
CA LYS A 84 -8.66 -9.16 22.53
C LYS A 84 -9.76 -8.27 21.92
N GLN A 85 -9.48 -7.69 20.74
CA GLN A 85 -10.33 -6.75 20.05
C GLN A 85 -10.80 -7.32 18.70
N PHE A 86 -11.99 -6.90 18.29
CA PHE A 86 -12.46 -7.15 16.93
C PHE A 86 -11.80 -6.16 15.98
N ASN A 87 -11.14 -6.70 14.99
CA ASN A 87 -10.46 -6.01 13.91
C ASN A 87 -11.08 -6.42 12.58
N GLY A 88 -10.74 -5.73 11.52
CA GLY A 88 -11.13 -6.18 10.21
C GLY A 88 -11.03 -5.12 9.14
N LEU A 89 -11.31 -5.56 7.95
CA LEU A 89 -11.40 -4.72 6.77
C LEU A 89 -12.59 -5.17 5.92
N GLY A 90 -13.11 -4.23 5.13
CA GLY A 90 -14.19 -4.54 4.21
C GLY A 90 -14.24 -3.56 3.07
N ARG A 91 -14.85 -3.98 1.97
CA ARG A 91 -15.12 -3.14 0.81
C ARG A 91 -16.38 -3.63 0.13
N ILE A 92 -17.26 -2.70 -0.20
CA ILE A 92 -18.38 -2.91 -1.10
C ILE A 92 -18.20 -2.02 -2.32
N SER A 93 -18.63 -2.49 -3.48
CA SER A 93 -18.55 -1.70 -4.70
C SER A 93 -19.65 -2.06 -5.68
N TYR A 94 -20.04 -1.07 -6.47
CA TYR A 94 -21.01 -1.22 -7.54
C TYR A 94 -20.44 -0.66 -8.84
N SER A 95 -20.47 -1.48 -9.89
CA SER A 95 -19.95 -1.14 -11.22
C SER A 95 -21.08 -0.82 -12.19
N LEU A 96 -21.00 0.37 -12.78
CA LEU A 96 -21.85 0.84 -13.86
C LEU A 96 -21.05 0.86 -15.17
N PHE A 97 -21.71 0.55 -16.26
CA PHE A 97 -21.13 0.58 -17.60
C PHE A 97 -21.94 1.57 -18.44
N PRO A 98 -21.62 2.88 -18.35
CA PRO A 98 -22.31 3.90 -19.11
C PRO A 98 -21.95 3.80 -20.58
N GLY A 99 -22.95 3.57 -21.45
CA GLY A 99 -22.80 3.52 -22.89
C GLY A 99 -22.23 2.20 -23.44
N ASN A 100 -22.06 2.17 -24.76
CA ASN A 100 -21.61 0.99 -25.52
C ASN A 100 -20.07 0.95 -25.69
N ASN A 101 -19.35 1.94 -25.19
CA ASN A 101 -17.92 2.13 -25.45
C ASN A 101 -17.00 1.33 -24.51
N GLY A 102 -17.57 0.64 -23.51
CA GLY A 102 -16.77 -0.13 -22.55
C GLY A 102 -16.20 0.68 -21.39
N ASP A 103 -16.62 1.92 -21.21
CA ASP A 103 -16.31 2.71 -20.01
C ASP A 103 -16.89 2.04 -18.76
N LYS A 104 -16.17 2.14 -17.65
CA LYS A 104 -16.62 1.62 -16.36
C LYS A 104 -16.58 2.72 -15.32
N PHE A 105 -17.71 2.92 -14.67
CA PHE A 105 -17.81 3.76 -13.47
C PHE A 105 -18.02 2.86 -12.25
N GLU A 106 -17.25 3.07 -11.20
CA GLU A 106 -17.28 2.27 -9.98
C GLU A 106 -17.46 3.16 -8.76
N LEU A 107 -18.52 2.91 -8.02
CA LEU A 107 -18.76 3.44 -6.69
C LEU A 107 -18.28 2.41 -5.68
N ALA A 108 -17.52 2.82 -4.66
CA ALA A 108 -17.13 1.89 -3.61
C ALA A 108 -17.06 2.58 -2.24
N LEU A 109 -17.28 1.79 -1.21
CA LEU A 109 -17.08 2.13 0.18
C LEU A 109 -16.19 1.07 0.80
N ALA A 110 -15.04 1.48 1.34
CA ALA A 110 -14.15 0.60 2.07
C ALA A 110 -14.06 1.04 3.53
N GLY A 111 -13.71 0.12 4.40
CA GLY A 111 -13.49 0.40 5.82
C GLY A 111 -12.43 -0.53 6.40
N ALA A 112 -11.76 -0.07 7.45
CA ALA A 112 -10.82 -0.88 8.21
C ALA A 112 -10.72 -0.36 9.64
N THR A 113 -10.50 -1.28 10.59
CA THR A 113 -10.21 -0.96 11.98
C THR A 113 -9.20 -1.95 12.54
N PHE A 114 -8.15 -1.43 13.18
CA PHE A 114 -7.07 -2.22 13.78
C PHE A 114 -6.49 -1.46 14.98
N THR A 115 -5.71 -2.17 15.79
CA THR A 115 -4.85 -1.53 16.80
C THR A 115 -3.64 -0.92 16.10
N GLY A 116 -3.45 0.38 16.26
CA GLY A 116 -2.33 1.14 15.67
C GLY A 116 -1.16 1.31 16.62
N ASP A 117 -1.42 1.31 17.94
CA ASP A 117 -0.43 1.45 18.99
C ASP A 117 -0.96 0.87 20.31
N ASN A 118 -0.12 0.77 21.32
CA ASN A 118 -0.52 0.46 22.70
C ASN A 118 0.33 1.24 23.69
N PHE A 119 -0.25 1.54 24.82
CA PHE A 119 0.43 2.13 25.96
C PHE A 119 0.19 1.29 27.21
N THR A 120 1.26 0.96 27.92
CA THR A 120 1.17 0.27 29.21
C THR A 120 1.49 1.28 30.30
N ASP A 121 0.55 1.49 31.19
CA ASP A 121 0.69 2.43 32.32
C ASP A 121 1.53 1.83 33.47
N SER A 122 1.77 2.64 34.51
CA SER A 122 2.52 2.23 35.70
C SER A 122 1.86 1.10 36.48
N THR A 123 0.57 0.82 36.26
CA THR A 123 -0.18 -0.28 36.87
C THR A 123 -0.12 -1.58 36.06
N ASN A 124 0.71 -1.62 34.99
CA ASN A 124 0.80 -2.70 34.04
C ASN A 124 -0.53 -2.93 33.23
N THR A 125 -1.42 -1.94 33.20
CA THR A 125 -2.61 -2.00 32.37
C THR A 125 -2.26 -1.53 30.95
N THR A 126 -2.45 -2.42 29.97
CA THR A 126 -2.18 -2.10 28.57
C THR A 126 -3.45 -1.63 27.86
N ASN A 127 -3.43 -0.41 27.38
CA ASN A 127 -4.51 0.20 26.60
C ASN A 127 -4.14 0.18 25.12
N ALA A 128 -4.96 -0.49 24.30
CA ALA A 128 -4.81 -0.54 22.87
C ALA A 128 -5.38 0.72 22.23
N GLN A 129 -4.53 1.48 21.52
CA GLN A 129 -4.94 2.66 20.76
C GLN A 129 -5.36 2.21 19.36
N ARG A 130 -6.59 2.47 19.02
CA ARG A 130 -7.21 1.98 17.79
C ARG A 130 -7.34 3.08 16.76
N PHE A 131 -7.32 2.69 15.51
CA PHE A 131 -7.81 3.52 14.42
C PHE A 131 -8.95 2.83 13.69
N SER A 132 -9.83 3.63 13.14
CA SER A 132 -10.84 3.22 12.18
C SER A 132 -10.84 4.18 11.01
N LYS A 133 -11.14 3.67 9.83
CA LYS A 133 -11.30 4.51 8.64
C LYS A 133 -12.46 4.04 7.78
N ILE A 134 -13.11 5.01 7.14
CA ILE A 134 -14.11 4.81 6.10
C ILE A 134 -13.64 5.54 4.86
N VAL A 135 -13.70 4.87 3.70
CA VAL A 135 -13.16 5.41 2.45
C VAL A 135 -14.20 5.26 1.33
N PRO A 136 -15.11 6.24 1.17
CA PRO A 136 -15.88 6.36 -0.06
C PRO A 136 -14.96 6.64 -1.24
N SER A 137 -15.27 6.06 -2.39
CA SER A 137 -14.46 6.25 -3.59
C SER A 137 -15.29 6.17 -4.87
N LEU A 138 -14.86 6.97 -5.86
CA LEU A 138 -15.37 7.01 -7.22
C LEU A 138 -14.23 6.69 -8.16
N LYS A 139 -14.43 5.76 -9.09
CA LYS A 139 -13.43 5.43 -10.10
C LYS A 139 -14.07 5.38 -11.48
N TYR A 140 -13.48 6.10 -12.40
CA TYR A 140 -13.85 6.06 -13.81
C TYR A 140 -12.71 5.46 -14.63
N VAL A 141 -12.98 4.36 -15.31
CA VAL A 141 -12.05 3.67 -16.20
C VAL A 141 -12.44 3.99 -17.64
N PHE A 142 -11.52 4.61 -18.36
CA PHE A 142 -11.73 5.00 -19.76
C PHE A 142 -11.63 3.79 -20.66
N ALA A 143 -12.60 3.60 -21.52
CA ALA A 143 -12.54 2.61 -22.57
C ALA A 143 -11.44 2.91 -23.58
N ASN A 144 -10.88 1.88 -24.16
CA ASN A 144 -9.98 2.02 -25.31
C ASN A 144 -10.78 2.00 -26.60
N LYS A 145 -10.60 3.00 -27.45
CA LYS A 145 -11.17 2.99 -28.83
C LYS A 145 -10.71 1.76 -29.63
N ASN A 146 -9.48 1.31 -29.40
CA ASN A 146 -8.95 0.10 -29.99
C ASN A 146 -9.01 -1.06 -28.97
N PRO A 147 -9.82 -2.11 -29.19
CA PRO A 147 -9.94 -3.27 -28.29
C PRO A 147 -8.64 -4.04 -28.08
N ARG A 148 -7.67 -3.91 -28.99
CA ARG A 148 -6.35 -4.56 -28.89
C ARG A 148 -5.36 -3.73 -28.07
N SER A 149 -5.73 -2.54 -27.60
CA SER A 149 -4.86 -1.69 -26.80
C SER A 149 -4.64 -2.29 -25.43
N SER A 150 -3.39 -2.43 -25.02
CA SER A 150 -2.97 -2.83 -23.66
C SER A 150 -2.90 -1.66 -22.68
N ILE A 151 -3.29 -0.45 -23.11
CA ILE A 151 -3.26 0.76 -22.28
C ILE A 151 -4.53 0.81 -21.44
N ALA A 152 -4.39 0.92 -20.12
CA ALA A 152 -5.48 1.23 -19.21
C ALA A 152 -5.31 2.65 -18.65
N LYS A 153 -6.41 3.38 -18.60
CA LYS A 153 -6.46 4.75 -18.05
C LYS A 153 -7.62 4.84 -17.07
N PHE A 154 -7.39 5.45 -15.94
CA PHE A 154 -8.48 5.74 -15.02
C PHE A 154 -8.20 6.99 -14.18
N ILE A 155 -9.29 7.59 -13.73
CA ILE A 155 -9.29 8.61 -12.68
C ILE A 155 -10.03 8.04 -11.48
N GLN A 156 -9.50 8.30 -10.28
CA GLN A 156 -10.09 7.83 -9.04
C GLN A 156 -10.06 8.92 -7.98
N TRP A 157 -11.19 9.15 -7.37
CA TRP A 157 -11.32 9.96 -6.17
C TRP A 157 -11.57 9.06 -4.96
N LYS A 158 -10.92 9.36 -3.86
CA LYS A 158 -11.11 8.74 -2.54
C LYS A 158 -11.15 9.83 -1.49
N THR A 159 -12.01 9.67 -0.50
CA THR A 159 -11.96 10.45 0.73
C THR A 159 -11.68 9.50 1.89
N PHE A 160 -10.57 9.71 2.57
CA PHE A 160 -10.22 8.97 3.77
C PHE A 160 -10.80 9.71 4.97
N LEU A 161 -11.80 9.15 5.63
CA LEU A 161 -12.33 9.60 6.90
C LEU A 161 -11.72 8.72 7.98
N ILE A 162 -10.87 9.30 8.81
CA ILE A 162 -10.04 8.55 9.76
C ILE A 162 -10.34 9.04 11.16
N SER A 163 -10.57 8.10 12.06
CA SER A 163 -10.71 8.32 13.49
C SER A 163 -9.66 7.48 14.21
N GLU A 164 -8.84 8.09 15.03
CA GLU A 164 -7.74 7.44 15.74
C GLU A 164 -7.70 7.86 17.21
N GLN A 165 -7.35 6.92 18.06
CA GLN A 165 -7.11 7.18 19.46
C GLN A 165 -5.67 7.64 19.65
N GLY A 166 -5.50 8.80 20.27
CA GLY A 166 -4.20 9.32 20.70
C GLY A 166 -3.91 9.02 22.16
N LEU A 167 -2.76 9.46 22.60
CA LEU A 167 -2.33 9.43 23.99
C LEU A 167 -2.07 10.87 24.44
N ARG A 168 -2.69 11.29 25.55
CA ARG A 168 -2.48 12.61 26.11
C ARG A 168 -2.16 12.50 27.61
N PHE A 169 -1.06 13.11 27.98
CA PHE A 169 -0.66 13.30 29.38
C PHE A 169 -1.06 14.70 29.81
N THR A 170 -1.75 14.79 30.94
CA THR A 170 -2.10 16.07 31.57
C THR A 170 -1.68 15.99 33.02
N ARG A 171 -0.87 16.93 33.48
CA ARG A 171 -0.47 17.03 34.87
C ARG A 171 -1.55 17.72 35.67
N ASP A 172 -2.12 17.01 36.65
CA ASP A 172 -2.92 17.65 37.68
C ASP A 172 -1.96 18.32 38.68
N THR A 173 -1.90 19.64 38.63
CA THR A 173 -1.00 20.43 39.47
C THR A 173 -1.43 20.48 40.94
N VAL A 174 -2.70 20.18 41.24
CA VAL A 174 -3.26 20.18 42.58
C VAL A 174 -2.88 18.89 43.30
N ASN A 175 -3.13 17.74 42.66
CA ASN A 175 -2.86 16.44 43.26
C ASN A 175 -1.48 15.88 42.86
N GLN A 176 -0.75 16.58 41.99
CA GLN A 176 0.55 16.16 41.45
C GLN A 176 0.54 14.79 40.77
N ILE A 177 -0.58 14.43 40.15
CA ILE A 177 -0.79 13.16 39.46
C ILE A 177 -0.79 13.40 37.95
N ASP A 178 -0.20 12.48 37.18
CA ASP A 178 -0.30 12.50 35.74
C ASP A 178 -1.59 11.77 35.31
N ILE A 179 -2.50 12.52 34.73
CA ILE A 179 -3.76 12.00 34.18
C ILE A 179 -3.51 11.58 32.73
N ILE A 180 -3.70 10.30 32.46
CA ILE A 180 -3.57 9.73 31.12
C ILE A 180 -4.95 9.65 30.49
N THR A 181 -5.11 10.24 29.33
CA THR A 181 -6.37 10.20 28.55
C THR A 181 -6.09 9.71 27.14
N TYR A 182 -7.12 9.11 26.52
CA TYR A 182 -7.06 8.56 25.17
C TYR A 182 -8.08 9.28 24.26
N PRO A 183 -7.81 10.55 23.89
CA PRO A 183 -8.73 11.31 23.06
C PRO A 183 -8.84 10.70 21.67
N THR A 184 -10.05 10.69 21.12
CA THR A 184 -10.27 10.31 19.73
C THR A 184 -10.15 11.55 18.85
N VAL A 185 -9.28 11.49 17.85
CA VAL A 185 -9.05 12.54 16.88
C VAL A 185 -9.57 12.07 15.52
N SER A 186 -10.37 12.90 14.87
CA SER A 186 -10.88 12.64 13.52
C SER A 186 -10.23 13.60 12.53
N ARG A 187 -9.89 13.06 11.35
CA ARG A 187 -9.32 13.83 10.25
C ARG A 187 -9.74 13.27 8.90
N TYR A 188 -9.60 14.06 7.86
CA TYR A 188 -9.90 13.63 6.52
C TYR A 188 -8.73 13.89 5.54
N VAL A 189 -8.67 13.09 4.49
CA VAL A 189 -7.79 13.33 3.34
C VAL A 189 -8.57 13.00 2.07
N ASN A 190 -8.74 13.98 1.21
CA ASN A 190 -9.23 13.79 -0.16
C ASN A 190 -8.04 13.45 -1.06
N GLN A 191 -8.20 12.47 -1.94
CA GLN A 191 -7.19 12.05 -2.89
C GLN A 191 -7.81 11.90 -4.28
N LEU A 192 -7.26 12.62 -5.24
CA LEU A 192 -7.55 12.46 -6.65
C LEU A 192 -6.33 11.86 -7.35
N GLN A 193 -6.53 10.76 -8.05
CA GLN A 193 -5.46 10.08 -8.76
C GLN A 193 -5.84 9.85 -10.22
N PHE A 194 -4.95 10.22 -11.14
CA PHE A 194 -4.99 9.83 -12.53
C PHE A 194 -3.87 8.82 -12.81
N VAL A 195 -4.22 7.70 -13.44
CA VAL A 195 -3.28 6.63 -13.77
C VAL A 195 -3.39 6.28 -15.24
N ILE A 196 -2.23 6.15 -15.86
CA ILE A 196 -2.06 5.54 -17.18
C ILE A 196 -1.08 4.39 -17.06
N GLU A 197 -1.45 3.21 -17.54
CA GLU A 197 -0.57 2.04 -17.51
C GLU A 197 -0.68 1.26 -18.82
N ASN A 198 0.43 0.67 -19.22
CA ASN A 198 0.49 -0.20 -20.36
C ASN A 198 1.14 -1.53 -19.94
N ASN A 199 0.32 -2.57 -19.81
CA ASN A 199 0.72 -3.90 -19.36
C ASN A 199 1.17 -4.81 -20.51
N ARG A 200 1.78 -4.22 -21.56
CA ARG A 200 2.36 -4.98 -22.66
C ARG A 200 3.51 -5.88 -22.18
N VAL A 201 3.81 -6.93 -22.93
CA VAL A 201 4.84 -7.93 -22.57
C VAL A 201 6.23 -7.29 -22.53
N LEU A 202 6.55 -6.44 -23.52
CA LEU A 202 7.83 -5.75 -23.60
C LEU A 202 7.67 -4.27 -23.22
N TYR A 203 8.59 -3.78 -22.39
CA TYR A 203 8.65 -2.39 -21.96
C TYR A 203 7.34 -1.87 -21.35
N PRO A 204 6.72 -2.58 -20.36
CA PRO A 204 5.54 -2.07 -19.69
C PRO A 204 5.88 -0.78 -18.95
N TYR A 205 4.88 0.12 -18.82
CA TYR A 205 5.03 1.36 -18.08
C TYR A 205 3.77 1.71 -17.31
N LYS A 206 3.96 2.53 -16.26
CA LYS A 206 2.87 3.09 -15.47
C LYS A 206 3.24 4.51 -15.04
N GLY A 207 2.33 5.44 -15.23
CA GLY A 207 2.40 6.80 -14.69
C GLY A 207 1.20 7.05 -13.79
N ALA A 208 1.43 7.67 -12.65
CA ALA A 208 0.39 8.08 -11.71
C ALA A 208 0.64 9.51 -11.26
N LEU A 209 -0.35 10.37 -11.45
CA LEU A 209 -0.41 11.71 -10.89
C LEU A 209 -1.43 11.70 -9.77
N GLN A 210 -1.05 12.20 -8.60
CA GLN A 210 -1.86 12.18 -7.39
C GLN A 210 -1.90 13.55 -6.75
N VAL A 211 -3.09 14.02 -6.44
CA VAL A 211 -3.33 15.22 -5.65
C VAL A 211 -4.04 14.79 -4.38
N GLU A 212 -3.53 15.22 -3.24
CA GLU A 212 -4.15 15.03 -1.94
C GLU A 212 -4.44 16.38 -1.31
N GLN A 213 -5.53 16.45 -0.55
CA GLN A 213 -5.92 17.62 0.22
C GLN A 213 -6.41 17.13 1.58
N GLY A 214 -5.78 17.62 2.62
CA GLY A 214 -6.19 17.47 4.01
C GLY A 214 -6.47 18.82 4.65
N GLU A 215 -6.64 18.83 5.95
CA GLU A 215 -6.81 20.07 6.70
C GLU A 215 -5.52 20.91 6.61
N GLY A 216 -5.62 22.05 5.95
CA GLY A 216 -4.55 23.04 5.81
C GLY A 216 -3.38 22.64 4.90
N PHE A 217 -3.44 21.55 4.13
CA PHE A 217 -2.42 21.22 3.14
C PHE A 217 -3.01 20.64 1.86
N ALA A 218 -2.25 20.80 0.78
CA ALA A 218 -2.39 20.03 -0.45
C ALA A 218 -1.04 19.39 -0.80
N ARG A 219 -1.07 18.21 -1.39
CA ARG A 219 0.11 17.48 -1.85
C ARG A 219 -0.08 17.08 -3.30
N LEU A 220 0.90 17.39 -4.12
CA LEU A 220 1.00 16.91 -5.51
C LEU A 220 2.13 15.90 -5.59
N ALA A 221 1.89 14.75 -6.21
CA ALA A 221 2.89 13.72 -6.40
C ALA A 221 2.76 13.05 -7.77
N PHE A 222 3.88 12.81 -8.41
CA PHE A 222 4.00 12.01 -9.61
C PHE A 222 4.85 10.78 -9.34
N THR A 223 4.39 9.61 -9.81
CA THR A 223 5.16 8.36 -9.80
C THR A 223 5.14 7.75 -11.19
N GLY A 224 6.31 7.55 -11.78
CA GLY A 224 6.50 6.85 -13.04
C GLY A 224 7.23 5.54 -12.84
N ASN A 225 6.86 4.49 -13.58
CA ASN A 225 7.56 3.22 -13.64
C ASN A 225 7.72 2.81 -15.08
N TYR A 226 8.90 2.33 -15.44
CA TYR A 226 9.21 1.81 -16.75
C TYR A 226 10.09 0.58 -16.61
N PHE A 227 9.78 -0.50 -17.33
CA PHE A 227 10.57 -1.71 -17.32
C PHE A 227 11.28 -1.91 -18.66
N PHE A 228 12.61 -1.94 -18.62
CA PHE A 228 13.45 -2.25 -19.74
C PHE A 228 13.72 -3.75 -19.78
N ASN A 229 13.28 -4.42 -20.84
CA ASN A 229 13.59 -5.83 -21.04
C ASN A 229 15.00 -6.00 -21.61
N TYR A 230 15.75 -6.95 -21.07
CA TYR A 230 17.03 -7.35 -21.65
C TYR A 230 16.84 -8.36 -22.79
N ALA A 231 17.78 -8.41 -23.71
CA ALA A 231 17.67 -9.22 -24.92
C ALA A 231 17.52 -10.73 -24.65
N LYS A 232 18.16 -11.25 -23.59
CA LYS A 232 18.11 -12.70 -23.26
C LYS A 232 17.02 -12.99 -22.22
N THR A 233 17.14 -12.47 -21.02
CA THR A 233 16.16 -12.66 -19.93
C THR A 233 16.33 -11.58 -18.88
N GLY A 234 15.23 -11.29 -18.14
CA GLY A 234 15.24 -10.27 -17.09
C GLY A 234 15.09 -8.85 -17.61
N GLY A 235 15.47 -7.88 -16.82
CA GLY A 235 15.37 -6.47 -17.18
C GLY A 235 15.64 -5.55 -16.02
N MET A 236 15.50 -4.27 -16.27
CA MET A 236 15.68 -3.20 -15.30
C MET A 236 14.36 -2.43 -15.12
N ASN A 237 13.90 -2.34 -13.90
CA ASN A 237 12.82 -1.45 -13.52
C ASN A 237 13.40 -0.09 -13.13
N VAL A 238 12.90 0.96 -13.74
CA VAL A 238 13.19 2.36 -13.41
C VAL A 238 11.93 2.96 -12.84
N ARG A 239 12.00 3.43 -11.61
CA ARG A 239 10.94 4.19 -10.95
C ARG A 239 11.42 5.61 -10.73
N VAL A 240 10.59 6.59 -11.04
CA VAL A 240 10.81 8.00 -10.73
C VAL A 240 9.68 8.51 -9.85
N PHE A 241 10.03 9.40 -8.94
CA PHE A 241 9.09 10.07 -8.06
C PHE A 241 9.43 11.55 -7.97
N ALA A 242 8.40 12.38 -7.94
CA ALA A 242 8.50 13.79 -7.57
C ALA A 242 7.24 14.17 -6.79
N GLY A 243 7.42 14.82 -5.65
CA GLY A 243 6.31 15.24 -4.81
C GLY A 243 6.58 16.58 -4.14
N LYS A 244 5.50 17.32 -3.83
CA LYS A 244 5.56 18.60 -3.14
C LYS A 244 4.31 18.80 -2.27
N PHE A 245 4.54 19.37 -1.08
CA PHE A 245 3.49 19.90 -0.22
C PHE A 245 3.27 21.39 -0.47
N PHE A 246 2.01 21.81 -0.40
CA PHE A 246 1.55 23.18 -0.43
C PHE A 246 0.70 23.41 0.81
N TYR A 247 0.93 24.51 1.52
CA TYR A 247 0.16 24.84 2.71
C TYR A 247 -0.93 25.85 2.36
N LEU A 248 -2.16 25.60 2.80
CA LEU A 248 -3.36 26.41 2.56
C LEU A 248 -3.58 27.44 3.67
N GLY A 249 -2.60 27.65 4.54
CA GLY A 249 -2.61 28.56 5.67
C GLY A 249 -1.29 28.46 6.40
N ASP A 250 -1.24 28.96 7.62
CA ASP A 250 -0.05 28.84 8.47
C ASP A 250 0.26 27.36 8.77
N LYS A 251 1.56 27.05 8.83
CA LYS A 251 2.00 25.72 9.25
C LYS A 251 1.56 25.47 10.70
N THR A 252 0.85 24.39 10.93
CA THR A 252 0.55 23.92 12.29
C THR A 252 1.81 23.41 12.98
N PHE A 253 1.75 23.25 14.30
CA PHE A 253 2.84 22.66 15.08
C PHE A 253 3.31 21.31 14.50
N ILE A 254 2.38 20.46 14.12
CA ILE A 254 2.65 19.16 13.49
C ILE A 254 3.49 19.29 12.22
N ARG A 255 3.20 20.28 11.37
CA ARG A 255 3.90 20.51 10.11
C ARG A 255 5.22 21.28 10.24
N GLN A 256 5.48 21.86 11.39
CA GLN A 256 6.76 22.52 11.68
C GLN A 256 7.88 21.50 11.93
N PHE A 257 7.52 20.30 12.37
CA PHE A 257 8.44 19.20 12.61
C PHE A 257 8.47 18.27 11.39
N GLU A 258 9.54 18.27 10.65
CA GLU A 258 9.73 17.46 9.44
C GLU A 258 9.70 15.94 9.70
N THR A 259 9.69 15.52 10.95
CA THR A 259 9.56 14.13 11.39
C THR A 259 8.12 13.70 11.62
N ASP A 260 7.18 14.63 11.47
CA ASP A 260 5.78 14.35 11.69
C ASP A 260 5.10 13.69 10.47
N ARG A 261 3.82 13.32 10.58
CA ARG A 261 3.06 12.53 9.59
C ARG A 261 2.97 13.15 8.20
N TYR A 262 2.91 14.48 8.13
CA TYR A 262 2.72 15.21 6.87
C TYR A 262 4.05 15.63 6.27
N HIS A 263 4.82 14.65 5.81
CA HIS A 263 6.07 14.86 5.13
C HIS A 263 6.28 13.87 4.00
N LEU A 264 7.21 14.18 3.11
CA LEU A 264 7.77 13.26 2.13
C LEU A 264 9.01 12.60 2.72
N ASN A 265 9.20 11.31 2.46
CA ASN A 265 10.34 10.57 2.97
C ASN A 265 11.08 9.85 1.83
N MET A 266 12.40 9.99 1.81
CA MET A 266 13.25 9.32 0.83
C MET A 266 13.14 7.80 0.91
N THR A 267 13.05 7.23 2.10
CA THR A 267 12.82 5.79 2.31
C THR A 267 11.35 5.40 2.11
N GLY A 268 10.44 6.37 2.07
CA GLY A 268 9.01 6.16 2.12
C GLY A 268 8.47 6.22 3.55
N PRO A 269 7.14 6.33 3.73
CA PRO A 269 6.55 6.41 5.06
C PRO A 269 6.75 5.11 5.82
N LYS A 270 7.19 5.19 7.06
CA LYS A 270 7.13 4.12 8.01
C LYS A 270 5.70 3.95 8.55
N GLY A 271 5.42 2.91 9.33
CA GLY A 271 4.06 2.54 9.70
C GLY A 271 3.15 3.67 10.17
N ASP A 272 3.57 4.48 11.12
CA ASP A 272 2.83 5.61 11.69
C ASP A 272 2.84 6.86 10.79
N GLU A 273 3.83 7.00 9.92
CA GLU A 273 3.91 8.09 8.94
C GLU A 273 2.90 7.93 7.78
N ASP A 274 2.31 6.73 7.60
CA ASP A 274 1.25 6.52 6.62
C ASP A 274 -0.08 7.09 7.12
N TYR A 275 -0.24 8.40 6.99
CA TYR A 275 -1.39 9.15 7.47
C TYR A 275 -2.75 8.75 6.86
N THR A 276 -2.76 7.91 5.82
CA THR A 276 -4.00 7.35 5.24
C THR A 276 -4.30 5.93 5.72
N TYR A 277 -3.41 5.32 6.50
CA TYR A 277 -3.52 3.92 6.93
C TYR A 277 -3.80 2.96 5.76
N SER A 278 -3.21 3.23 4.59
CA SER A 278 -3.51 2.48 3.36
C SER A 278 -2.63 1.26 3.15
N ASN A 279 -1.51 1.20 3.84
CA ASN A 279 -0.51 0.17 3.67
C ASN A 279 -0.49 -0.81 4.85
N TYR A 280 -0.08 -2.03 4.56
CA TYR A 280 0.07 -3.06 5.57
C TYR A 280 1.44 -2.96 6.22
N PHE A 281 1.48 -2.83 7.54
CA PHE A 281 2.70 -2.89 8.33
C PHE A 281 2.56 -3.92 9.45
N VAL A 282 3.60 -4.74 9.63
CA VAL A 282 3.68 -5.71 10.72
C VAL A 282 3.78 -5.00 12.07
N GLY A 283 4.58 -3.93 12.15
CA GLY A 283 4.72 -3.10 13.34
C GLY A 283 4.65 -1.63 12.97
N ARG A 284 3.49 -1.00 13.26
CA ARG A 284 3.24 0.38 12.82
C ARG A 284 4.05 1.40 13.63
N ASN A 285 4.15 1.24 14.95
CA ASN A 285 4.87 2.12 15.88
C ASN A 285 5.96 1.37 16.64
N GLU A 286 6.50 0.28 16.10
CA GLU A 286 7.57 -0.50 16.71
C GLU A 286 8.91 0.21 16.52
N PHE A 287 9.62 0.49 17.59
CA PHE A 287 10.93 1.15 17.57
C PHE A 287 12.08 0.17 17.67
N GLU A 288 11.84 -1.04 18.14
CA GLU A 288 12.83 -2.08 18.31
C GLU A 288 12.41 -3.40 17.67
N GLY A 289 13.39 -4.25 17.40
CA GLY A 289 13.16 -5.57 16.83
C GLY A 289 12.99 -5.58 15.31
N PHE A 290 12.66 -6.75 14.79
CA PHE A 290 12.60 -7.00 13.34
C PHE A 290 11.48 -6.22 12.65
N SER A 291 10.36 -5.98 13.34
CA SER A 291 9.20 -5.27 12.79
C SER A 291 9.55 -3.86 12.30
N THR A 292 10.52 -3.20 12.98
CA THR A 292 10.94 -1.83 12.61
C THR A 292 11.68 -1.76 11.28
N GLN A 293 12.17 -2.90 10.80
CA GLN A 293 12.89 -3.00 9.54
C GLN A 293 11.96 -3.01 8.32
N GLN A 294 10.65 -3.02 8.53
CA GLN A 294 9.69 -2.90 7.43
C GLN A 294 9.70 -1.47 6.86
N ILE A 295 9.89 -1.40 5.55
CA ILE A 295 9.82 -0.17 4.76
C ILE A 295 8.72 -0.28 3.72
N MET A 296 8.39 0.84 3.10
CA MET A 296 7.46 0.90 1.99
C MET A 296 8.08 1.56 0.80
N ILE A 297 7.94 0.97 -0.37
CA ILE A 297 8.41 1.56 -1.63
C ILE A 297 7.39 2.59 -2.12
N ARG A 298 7.41 3.73 -1.48
CA ARG A 298 6.58 4.90 -1.73
C ARG A 298 7.45 6.15 -1.63
N ASP A 299 6.99 7.30 -2.06
CA ASP A 299 7.75 8.56 -2.12
C ASP A 299 9.12 8.33 -2.75
N GLY A 300 10.23 8.64 -2.08
CA GLY A 300 11.58 8.41 -2.61
C GLY A 300 11.93 6.95 -2.88
N GLY A 301 11.35 6.02 -2.14
CA GLY A 301 11.47 4.58 -2.38
C GLY A 301 12.86 3.99 -2.16
N PHE A 302 13.70 4.64 -1.34
CA PHE A 302 15.01 4.10 -0.93
C PHE A 302 14.85 2.87 -0.05
N LYS A 303 15.86 2.00 -0.04
CA LYS A 303 15.83 0.72 0.67
C LYS A 303 16.57 0.76 2.01
N VAL A 304 17.28 1.85 2.31
CA VAL A 304 17.83 2.07 3.65
C VAL A 304 16.71 2.37 4.63
N ARG A 305 16.79 1.80 5.83
CA ARG A 305 15.87 2.19 6.90
C ARG A 305 16.34 3.48 7.56
N THR A 306 15.40 4.26 8.05
CA THR A 306 15.63 5.40 8.93
C THR A 306 14.67 5.32 10.10
N ASP A 307 15.15 5.64 11.32
CA ASP A 307 14.27 5.68 12.48
C ASP A 307 13.47 6.99 12.50
N LEU A 308 12.30 6.93 13.14
CA LEU A 308 11.34 8.01 13.13
C LEU A 308 11.78 9.24 13.92
N LEU A 309 12.50 9.04 15.01
CA LEU A 309 12.61 10.04 16.06
C LEU A 309 13.90 10.88 16.02
N SER A 310 14.91 10.48 15.26
CA SER A 310 16.23 11.05 15.50
C SER A 310 16.72 12.03 14.48
N ASP A 311 16.57 11.77 13.18
CA ASP A 311 17.16 12.64 12.16
C ASP A 311 16.24 12.86 10.96
N LYS A 312 16.34 14.05 10.43
CA LYS A 312 15.57 14.53 9.29
C LYS A 312 16.16 14.11 7.94
N ILE A 313 17.01 13.08 7.91
CA ILE A 313 17.70 12.66 6.70
C ILE A 313 16.69 12.14 5.68
N GLY A 314 16.61 12.81 4.55
CA GLY A 314 15.70 12.43 3.47
C GLY A 314 14.23 12.68 3.76
N LYS A 315 13.89 13.42 4.83
CA LYS A 315 12.52 13.83 5.17
C LYS A 315 12.35 15.32 4.92
N THR A 316 11.20 15.71 4.41
CA THR A 316 10.89 17.11 4.13
C THR A 316 9.39 17.35 4.10
N ASP A 317 8.97 18.51 4.56
CA ASP A 317 7.60 19.01 4.45
C ASP A 317 7.38 19.89 3.21
N ASP A 318 8.35 19.95 2.30
CA ASP A 318 8.31 20.74 1.07
C ASP A 318 8.32 19.82 -0.17
N TRP A 319 9.45 19.64 -0.85
CA TRP A 319 9.55 18.84 -2.06
C TRP A 319 10.64 17.78 -2.00
N LEU A 320 10.41 16.70 -2.75
CA LEU A 320 11.32 15.56 -2.86
C LEU A 320 11.25 14.97 -4.27
N ALA A 321 12.41 14.61 -4.81
CA ALA A 321 12.52 13.88 -6.07
C ALA A 321 13.50 12.72 -5.94
N ALA A 322 13.17 11.57 -6.55
CA ALA A 322 14.00 10.39 -6.52
C ALA A 322 13.87 9.54 -7.79
N ALA A 323 14.92 8.80 -8.09
CA ALA A 323 14.94 7.76 -9.11
C ALA A 323 15.50 6.45 -8.51
N ASN A 324 14.79 5.36 -8.78
CA ASN A 324 15.11 4.03 -8.27
C ASN A 324 15.32 3.09 -9.45
N PHE A 325 16.42 2.36 -9.43
CA PHE A 325 16.79 1.39 -10.45
C PHE A 325 16.89 0.01 -9.79
N THR A 326 16.19 -0.97 -10.35
CA THR A 326 16.27 -2.36 -9.86
C THR A 326 16.45 -3.28 -11.05
N THR A 327 17.56 -3.99 -11.10
CA THR A 327 17.93 -4.84 -12.23
C THR A 327 18.05 -6.30 -11.82
N SER A 328 17.62 -7.19 -12.70
CA SER A 328 17.83 -8.63 -12.56
C SER A 328 19.31 -8.97 -12.71
N ILE A 329 19.82 -9.82 -11.83
CA ILE A 329 21.19 -10.36 -11.96
C ILE A 329 21.12 -11.59 -12.88
N PRO A 330 21.88 -11.62 -14.00
CA PRO A 330 21.95 -12.78 -14.87
C PRO A 330 22.44 -14.03 -14.13
N ASN A 331 21.88 -15.18 -14.46
CA ASN A 331 22.27 -16.45 -13.80
C ASN A 331 23.75 -16.77 -13.90
N SER A 332 24.43 -16.32 -14.97
CA SER A 332 25.88 -16.53 -15.18
C SER A 332 26.77 -15.88 -14.11
N ILE A 333 26.27 -14.84 -13.44
CA ILE A 333 27.00 -14.10 -12.40
C ILE A 333 26.26 -14.12 -11.04
N ASN A 334 25.17 -14.86 -10.96
CA ASN A 334 24.39 -14.98 -9.72
C ASN A 334 25.11 -15.95 -8.76
N PRO A 335 25.61 -15.50 -7.60
CA PRO A 335 26.30 -16.35 -6.64
C PRO A 335 25.43 -17.46 -6.04
N LEU A 336 24.12 -17.29 -6.10
CA LEU A 336 23.15 -18.27 -5.60
C LEU A 336 22.62 -19.21 -6.71
N ALA A 337 23.17 -19.14 -7.92
CA ALA A 337 22.82 -20.08 -9.00
C ALA A 337 23.20 -21.55 -8.68
N ILE A 338 24.08 -21.77 -7.68
CA ILE A 338 24.48 -23.07 -7.16
C ILE A 338 23.35 -23.76 -6.37
N LEU A 339 22.39 -23.00 -5.85
CA LEU A 339 21.31 -23.58 -5.06
C LEU A 339 20.34 -24.37 -5.94
N PRO A 340 19.77 -25.49 -5.41
CA PRO A 340 18.81 -26.32 -6.16
C PRO A 340 17.48 -25.61 -6.45
N PHE A 341 17.29 -24.39 -5.97
CA PHE A 341 16.13 -23.55 -6.21
C PHE A 341 16.56 -22.16 -6.67
N LYS A 342 15.78 -21.58 -7.59
CA LYS A 342 16.07 -20.26 -8.14
C LYS A 342 15.63 -19.16 -7.18
N LEU A 343 16.59 -18.48 -6.57
CA LEU A 343 16.32 -17.26 -5.82
C LEU A 343 16.40 -16.04 -6.74
N PRO A 344 15.32 -15.27 -6.86
CA PRO A 344 15.28 -14.08 -7.72
C PRO A 344 15.99 -12.90 -7.05
N ILE A 345 17.32 -12.89 -7.16
CA ILE A 345 18.15 -11.78 -6.68
C ILE A 345 18.22 -10.70 -7.75
N LYS A 346 18.14 -9.46 -7.29
CA LYS A 346 18.26 -8.24 -8.06
C LYS A 346 19.29 -7.33 -7.43
N ALA A 347 19.93 -6.48 -8.21
CA ALA A 347 20.68 -5.34 -7.70
C ALA A 347 19.80 -4.10 -7.76
N PHE A 348 19.94 -3.20 -6.79
CA PHE A 348 19.28 -1.92 -6.81
C PHE A 348 20.27 -0.76 -6.62
N PHE A 349 19.89 0.39 -7.16
CA PHE A 349 20.53 1.67 -6.95
C PHE A 349 19.46 2.76 -6.89
N ASP A 350 19.49 3.57 -5.86
CA ASP A 350 18.55 4.68 -5.64
C ASP A 350 19.32 5.98 -5.50
N ILE A 351 18.80 7.05 -6.08
CA ILE A 351 19.33 8.40 -5.98
C ILE A 351 18.20 9.38 -5.82
N GLY A 352 18.37 10.38 -4.96
CA GLY A 352 17.34 11.38 -4.72
C GLY A 352 17.85 12.66 -4.11
N THR A 353 16.97 13.65 -4.07
CA THR A 353 17.20 14.98 -3.51
C THR A 353 15.91 15.51 -2.90
N TYR A 354 16.04 16.43 -1.96
CA TYR A 354 14.91 17.03 -1.25
C TYR A 354 15.20 18.45 -0.79
N ALA A 355 14.20 19.21 -0.43
CA ALA A 355 14.29 20.65 -0.17
C ALA A 355 15.39 21.01 0.82
N ASP A 356 15.51 20.28 1.94
CA ASP A 356 16.47 20.60 3.00
C ASP A 356 17.93 20.36 2.62
N ALA A 357 18.19 19.48 1.63
CA ALA A 357 19.51 19.25 1.08
C ALA A 357 20.10 20.48 0.34
N TRP A 358 19.25 21.44 -0.01
CA TRP A 358 19.64 22.67 -0.72
C TRP A 358 19.74 23.90 0.20
N LYS A 359 19.43 23.76 1.48
CA LYS A 359 19.62 24.84 2.47
C LYS A 359 21.10 25.11 2.68
N LYS A 360 21.46 26.36 2.98
CA LYS A 360 22.86 26.82 3.15
C LYS A 360 23.66 26.02 4.19
N ASN A 361 22.98 25.57 5.25
CA ASN A 361 23.59 24.82 6.36
C ASN A 361 23.12 23.36 6.39
N SER A 362 22.87 22.75 5.23
CA SER A 362 22.45 21.36 5.17
C SER A 362 23.54 20.42 5.68
N ALA A 363 23.17 19.50 6.56
CA ALA A 363 24.04 18.42 7.02
C ALA A 363 24.23 17.33 5.94
N THR A 364 23.44 17.35 4.87
CA THR A 364 23.45 16.36 3.78
C THR A 364 24.01 16.96 2.50
N GLY A 365 24.61 16.13 1.65
CA GLY A 365 24.88 16.50 0.27
C GLY A 365 23.58 16.74 -0.51
N ARG A 366 23.65 17.52 -1.60
CA ARG A 366 22.48 17.81 -2.44
C ARG A 366 21.78 16.57 -2.96
N PHE A 367 22.52 15.52 -3.23
CA PHE A 367 22.00 14.20 -3.61
C PHE A 367 22.44 13.18 -2.60
N ILE A 368 21.50 12.29 -2.25
CA ILE A 368 21.75 11.11 -1.43
C ILE A 368 21.47 9.87 -2.28
N TYR A 369 22.11 8.77 -1.93
CA TYR A 369 22.00 7.50 -2.65
C TYR A 369 22.10 6.32 -1.72
N ASP A 370 21.56 5.20 -2.16
CA ASP A 370 21.83 3.87 -1.63
C ASP A 370 21.85 2.82 -2.75
N ALA A 371 22.57 1.72 -2.50
CA ALA A 371 22.66 0.60 -3.43
C ALA A 371 22.88 -0.71 -2.68
N GLY A 372 22.43 -1.80 -3.26
CA GLY A 372 22.57 -3.11 -2.65
C GLY A 372 21.89 -4.24 -3.42
N LEU A 373 21.54 -5.28 -2.68
CA LEU A 373 20.87 -6.46 -3.22
C LEU A 373 19.43 -6.54 -2.72
N GLN A 374 18.56 -7.04 -3.57
CA GLN A 374 17.16 -7.30 -3.28
C GLN A 374 16.83 -8.76 -3.57
N LEU A 375 16.23 -9.44 -2.61
CA LEU A 375 15.61 -10.74 -2.79
C LEU A 375 14.09 -10.54 -2.87
N SER A 376 13.48 -10.98 -3.97
CA SER A 376 12.03 -10.85 -4.19
C SER A 376 11.35 -12.20 -4.10
N LEU A 377 10.39 -12.34 -3.19
CA LEU A 377 9.67 -13.58 -2.94
C LEU A 377 8.17 -13.40 -3.29
N PHE A 378 7.50 -14.51 -3.62
CA PHE A 378 6.06 -14.55 -3.89
C PHE A 378 5.61 -13.50 -4.92
N ASN A 379 6.29 -13.42 -6.06
CA ASN A 379 6.00 -12.42 -7.11
C ASN A 379 6.07 -10.96 -6.62
N ASN A 380 7.10 -10.61 -5.85
CA ASN A 380 7.32 -9.30 -5.23
C ASN A 380 6.31 -8.92 -4.14
N VAL A 381 5.59 -9.87 -3.55
CA VAL A 381 4.76 -9.62 -2.34
C VAL A 381 5.68 -9.33 -1.15
N VAL A 382 6.75 -10.12 -1.00
CA VAL A 382 7.77 -9.90 0.05
C VAL A 382 9.09 -9.61 -0.62
N ASN A 383 9.70 -8.49 -0.28
CA ASN A 383 11.02 -8.13 -0.73
C ASN A 383 11.93 -7.90 0.47
N ILE A 384 13.14 -8.43 0.42
CA ILE A 384 14.19 -8.23 1.42
C ILE A 384 15.29 -7.42 0.75
N TYR A 385 15.73 -6.36 1.40
CA TYR A 385 16.74 -5.44 0.91
C TYR A 385 17.96 -5.48 1.80
N VAL A 386 19.14 -5.59 1.18
CA VAL A 386 20.44 -5.55 1.84
C VAL A 386 21.22 -4.36 1.28
N PRO A 387 21.06 -3.15 1.87
CA PRO A 387 21.85 -1.99 1.48
C PRO A 387 23.33 -2.22 1.80
N ILE A 388 24.19 -2.02 0.80
CA ILE A 388 25.64 -2.24 0.91
C ILE A 388 26.39 -0.91 0.82
N LEU A 389 26.02 -0.07 -0.14
CA LEU A 389 26.57 1.25 -0.38
C LEU A 389 25.52 2.31 -0.13
N TYR A 390 25.88 3.39 0.55
CA TYR A 390 24.99 4.50 0.81
C TYR A 390 25.76 5.79 1.12
N SER A 391 25.11 6.93 0.99
CA SER A 391 25.69 8.25 1.25
C SER A 391 26.28 8.34 2.66
N LYS A 392 27.30 9.16 2.81
CA LYS A 392 28.01 9.39 4.08
C LYS A 392 27.06 9.70 5.23
N VAL A 393 26.04 10.54 4.99
CA VAL A 393 25.05 10.93 6.00
C VAL A 393 24.30 9.72 6.58
N TYR A 394 23.92 8.73 5.77
CA TYR A 394 23.33 7.48 6.27
C TYR A 394 24.34 6.66 7.07
N LYS A 395 25.60 6.61 6.60
CA LYS A 395 26.67 5.90 7.29
C LYS A 395 26.92 6.45 8.70
N ASP A 396 26.97 7.76 8.81
CA ASP A 396 27.20 8.45 10.09
C ASP A 396 26.00 8.29 11.02
N TYR A 397 24.78 8.42 10.49
CA TYR A 397 23.54 8.16 11.19
C TYR A 397 23.47 6.72 11.76
N PHE A 398 23.75 5.70 10.94
CA PHE A 398 23.76 4.31 11.43
C PHE A 398 24.85 4.03 12.46
N LYS A 399 25.97 4.75 12.39
CA LYS A 399 27.00 4.62 13.44
C LYS A 399 26.54 5.19 14.77
N SER A 400 25.78 6.26 14.77
CA SER A 400 25.30 6.90 16.01
C SER A 400 24.09 6.17 16.59
N THR A 401 23.16 5.69 15.74
CA THR A 401 21.88 5.12 16.20
C THR A 401 21.90 3.60 16.36
N ILE A 402 22.79 2.89 15.63
CA ILE A 402 22.88 1.43 15.65
C ILE A 402 24.30 1.00 16.00
N PRO A 403 24.68 0.98 17.30
CA PRO A 403 26.04 0.65 17.71
C PRO A 403 26.40 -0.82 17.44
N GLU A 404 25.44 -1.75 17.61
CA GLU A 404 25.69 -3.18 17.52
C GLU A 404 24.92 -3.85 16.39
N LYS A 405 25.52 -4.88 15.79
CA LYS A 405 24.93 -5.72 14.72
C LYS A 405 24.39 -4.88 13.55
N ARG A 406 25.06 -3.79 13.24
CA ARG A 406 24.62 -2.76 12.28
C ARG A 406 24.23 -3.34 10.94
N PHE A 407 24.99 -4.29 10.40
CA PHE A 407 24.68 -4.91 9.12
C PHE A 407 23.30 -5.60 9.14
N LEU A 408 23.02 -6.42 10.15
CA LEU A 408 21.73 -7.14 10.27
C LEU A 408 20.57 -6.19 10.53
N LYS A 409 20.78 -5.16 11.35
CA LYS A 409 19.75 -4.17 11.65
C LYS A 409 19.46 -3.22 10.49
N ASN A 410 20.35 -3.12 9.51
CA ASN A 410 20.14 -2.33 8.28
C ASN A 410 19.42 -3.11 7.16
N ILE A 411 19.29 -4.43 7.28
CA ILE A 411 18.43 -5.19 6.38
C ILE A 411 17.02 -4.67 6.53
N ALA A 412 16.41 -4.29 5.40
CA ALA A 412 15.03 -3.84 5.36
C ALA A 412 14.17 -4.84 4.59
N PHE A 413 12.87 -4.81 4.81
CA PHE A 413 11.93 -5.61 4.05
C PHE A 413 10.66 -4.84 3.74
N SER A 414 9.98 -5.19 2.66
CA SER A 414 8.65 -4.69 2.35
C SER A 414 7.66 -5.83 2.15
N ILE A 415 6.41 -5.59 2.52
CA ILE A 415 5.29 -6.50 2.27
C ILE A 415 4.24 -5.71 1.50
N ASP A 416 4.06 -6.07 0.23
CA ASP A 416 3.08 -5.43 -0.64
C ASP A 416 1.96 -6.41 -0.99
N LEU A 417 0.90 -6.37 -0.19
CA LEU A 417 -0.28 -7.22 -0.39
C LEU A 417 -1.03 -6.90 -1.69
N GLN A 418 -0.82 -5.72 -2.28
CA GLN A 418 -1.44 -5.37 -3.56
C GLN A 418 -0.86 -6.17 -4.73
N ASN A 419 0.34 -6.72 -4.56
CA ASN A 419 0.97 -7.62 -5.54
C ASN A 419 0.42 -9.05 -5.47
N ILE A 420 -0.41 -9.38 -4.49
CA ILE A 420 -1.09 -10.67 -4.44
C ILE A 420 -2.04 -10.76 -5.62
N ASN A 421 -1.65 -11.52 -6.62
CA ASN A 421 -2.48 -11.80 -7.77
C ASN A 421 -3.11 -13.19 -7.64
N LEU A 422 -4.36 -13.24 -7.22
CA LEU A 422 -5.10 -14.50 -7.03
C LEU A 422 -5.14 -15.34 -8.32
N LYS A 423 -5.12 -14.71 -9.50
CA LYS A 423 -5.06 -15.43 -10.78
C LYS A 423 -3.74 -16.19 -11.00
N ARG A 424 -2.66 -15.81 -10.29
CA ARG A 424 -1.36 -16.50 -10.34
C ARG A 424 -1.16 -17.49 -9.20
N LEU A 425 -1.95 -17.36 -8.13
CA LEU A 425 -1.93 -18.31 -6.99
C LEU A 425 -2.76 -19.56 -7.30
N VAL A 426 -3.76 -19.45 -8.15
CA VAL A 426 -4.45 -20.64 -8.70
C VAL A 426 -3.51 -21.20 -9.78
N PRO A 427 -2.90 -22.39 -9.56
CA PRO A 427 -2.14 -23.04 -10.61
C PRO A 427 -3.05 -23.13 -11.83
N GLN A 428 -2.50 -22.88 -13.02
CA GLN A 428 -3.21 -22.86 -14.28
C GLN A 428 -4.17 -24.04 -14.33
N ILE A 429 -5.43 -23.76 -14.05
CA ILE A 429 -6.48 -24.74 -14.30
C ILE A 429 -6.60 -24.75 -15.82
N PRO A 430 -6.24 -25.86 -16.48
CA PRO A 430 -6.46 -25.95 -17.90
C PRO A 430 -7.98 -25.85 -18.14
N PHE A 431 -8.39 -24.82 -18.86
CA PHE A 431 -9.72 -24.72 -19.41
C PHE A 431 -9.74 -25.41 -20.78
#